data_34b1fd31c1f485eb78c9e405d2c48cd1
#
_entry.id   34b1fd31c1f485eb78c9e405d2c48cd1
#
_cell.length_a   1.000
_cell.length_b   1.000
_cell.length_c   1.000
_cell.angle_alpha   90.00
_cell.angle_beta   90.00
_cell.angle_gamma   90.00
#
_symmetry.space_group_name_H-M   'P 1'
#
loop_
_entity.id
_entity.type
_entity.pdbx_description
1 polymer ?
#
loop_
_entity_poly.entity_id
_entity_poly.type
_entity_poly.pdbx_seq_one_letter_code
_entity_poly.pdbx_strand_id
1 'polypeptide(L)'
;LLKAQGITVRISPLATHLHRIGVAAVMDRSVRRIKPLISREEADELLKKQPNWLLIEKDGLPSHFLPAADLALHLGNLDEQSKEKPSENGNIEQINLLDIPAHRDNVSPILLSATLQEALETMKRHDVNAVYVRRMSAPNIYRVFGLVRKQDIEHFYQV
;
A
#
# COMPACT_ATOMS: atom_id res chain seq x y z
N LEU A 1 -7.59 -24.96 -32.49
CA LEU A 1 -7.66 -24.15 -32.35
C LEU A 1 -7.65 -23.60 -32.18
N LEU A 2 -7.99 -23.49 -31.86
CA LEU A 2 -8.13 -22.61 -31.55
C LEU A 2 -8.14 -22.29 -31.08
N LYS A 3 -8.14 -22.41 -30.83
CA LYS A 3 -8.28 -21.73 -30.32
C LYS A 3 -7.93 -21.22 -29.88
N ALA A 4 -7.80 -21.58 -29.82
CA ALA A 4 -7.67 -20.77 -29.37
C ALA A 4 -7.31 -20.52 -29.07
N GLN A 5 -7.32 -20.63 -28.98
CA GLN A 5 -7.25 -19.87 -28.61
C GLN A 5 -7.19 -19.19 -28.33
N GLY A 6 -7.33 -19.25 -28.27
CA GLY A 6 -7.61 -18.13 -27.85
C GLY A 6 -7.60 -17.68 -27.63
N ILE A 7 -7.54 -17.55 -27.50
CA ILE A 7 -7.68 -16.69 -27.29
C ILE A 7 -7.90 -15.94 -27.53
N THR A 8 -8.01 -16.00 -27.59
CA THR A 8 -8.34 -15.09 -27.89
C THR A 8 -8.28 -14.27 -27.42
N VAL A 9 -7.73 -14.36 -27.45
CA VAL A 9 -7.83 -13.41 -26.94
C VAL A 9 -8.68 -12.51 -27.15
N ARG A 10 -9.13 -12.50 -26.80
CA ARG A 10 -10.00 -11.70 -26.86
C ARG A 10 -9.97 -10.71 -25.96
N ILE A 11 -10.12 -9.67 -26.39
CA ILE A 11 -10.45 -8.55 -25.60
C ILE A 11 -11.72 -8.89 -24.88
N SER A 12 -11.55 -9.31 -23.64
CA SER A 12 -12.71 -9.48 -22.79
C SER A 12 -13.33 -8.09 -22.58
N PRO A 13 -14.63 -8.00 -22.33
CA PRO A 13 -15.25 -6.73 -21.92
C PRO A 13 -14.56 -6.12 -20.73
N LEU A 14 -14.01 -6.95 -19.83
CA LEU A 14 -13.25 -6.52 -18.69
C LEU A 14 -12.00 -5.74 -19.10
N ALA A 15 -11.20 -6.27 -20.03
CA ALA A 15 -10.00 -5.59 -20.51
C ALA A 15 -10.33 -4.24 -21.14
N THR A 16 -11.43 -4.15 -21.86
CA THR A 16 -11.88 -2.91 -22.46
C THR A 16 -12.20 -1.87 -21.40
N HIS A 17 -12.89 -2.28 -20.34
CA HIS A 17 -13.20 -1.40 -19.22
C HIS A 17 -11.93 -0.93 -18.50
N LEU A 18 -10.98 -1.83 -18.30
CA LEU A 18 -9.73 -1.51 -17.61
C LEU A 18 -8.93 -0.44 -18.34
N HIS A 19 -9.02 -0.38 -19.66
CA HIS A 19 -8.35 0.64 -20.47
C HIS A 19 -9.00 2.02 -20.36
N ARG A 20 -10.26 2.09 -19.93
CA ARG A 20 -10.99 3.34 -19.84
C ARG A 20 -11.03 3.94 -18.45
N ILE A 21 -10.87 3.10 -17.44
CA ILE A 21 -10.99 3.54 -16.05
C ILE A 21 -9.62 3.85 -15.49
N GLY A 22 -9.46 5.05 -14.94
CA GLY A 22 -8.22 5.46 -14.30
C GLY A 22 -8.07 4.90 -12.90
N VAL A 23 -6.82 4.79 -12.45
CA VAL A 23 -6.51 4.29 -11.09
C VAL A 23 -7.19 5.15 -10.01
N ALA A 24 -7.42 6.43 -10.29
CA ALA A 24 -8.05 7.34 -9.33
C ALA A 24 -9.46 6.89 -8.93
N ALA A 25 -10.14 6.13 -9.80
CA ALA A 25 -11.50 5.65 -9.52
C ALA A 25 -11.54 4.55 -8.47
N VAL A 26 -10.43 3.84 -8.27
CA VAL A 26 -10.37 2.65 -7.41
C VAL A 26 -9.42 2.85 -6.22
N MET A 27 -8.48 3.79 -6.33
CA MET A 27 -7.45 3.96 -5.30
C MET A 27 -8.06 4.31 -3.94
N ASP A 28 -7.47 3.75 -2.89
CA ASP A 28 -7.76 4.13 -1.53
C ASP A 28 -6.88 5.33 -1.18
N ARG A 29 -7.50 6.46 -0.87
CA ARG A 29 -6.80 7.70 -0.56
C ARG A 29 -6.32 7.77 0.89
N SER A 30 -6.77 6.84 1.71
CA SER A 30 -6.44 6.82 3.14
C SER A 30 -5.11 6.12 3.38
N VAL A 31 -4.05 6.75 2.90
CA VAL A 31 -2.68 6.26 3.00
C VAL A 31 -1.78 7.31 3.64
N ARG A 32 -0.77 6.85 4.37
CA ARG A 32 0.25 7.72 4.97
C ARG A 32 1.64 7.16 4.68
N ARG A 33 2.54 8.04 4.24
CA ARG A 33 3.95 7.69 4.07
C ARG A 33 4.63 7.77 5.42
N ILE A 34 5.50 6.81 5.70
CA ILE A 34 6.14 6.75 6.99
C ILE A 34 7.54 6.15 6.84
N LYS A 35 8.45 6.60 7.69
CA LYS A 35 9.80 6.02 7.75
C LYS A 35 9.75 4.65 8.41
N PRO A 36 10.69 3.76 8.09
CA PRO A 36 10.71 2.42 8.71
C PRO A 36 10.85 2.45 10.22
N LEU A 37 11.61 3.40 10.74
CA LEU A 37 11.88 3.50 12.16
C LEU A 37 11.19 4.74 12.71
N ILE A 38 10.23 4.54 13.62
CA ILE A 38 9.45 5.62 14.22
C ILE A 38 9.40 5.45 15.73
N SER A 39 9.13 6.56 16.44
CA SER A 39 8.92 6.51 17.87
C SER A 39 7.47 6.07 18.17
N ARG A 40 7.23 5.68 19.41
CA ARG A 40 5.88 5.34 19.86
C ARG A 40 4.93 6.52 19.71
N GLU A 41 5.43 7.73 19.98
CA GLU A 41 4.61 8.94 19.86
C GLU A 41 4.20 9.17 18.42
N GLU A 42 5.14 9.00 17.48
CA GLU A 42 4.83 9.13 16.05
C GLU A 42 3.80 8.10 15.62
N ALA A 43 3.92 6.86 16.10
CA ALA A 43 2.97 5.80 15.80
C ALA A 43 1.58 6.15 16.30
N ASP A 44 1.47 6.64 17.54
CA ASP A 44 0.19 7.02 18.11
C ASP A 44 -0.45 8.18 17.35
N GLU A 45 0.34 9.20 16.99
CA GLU A 45 -0.15 10.32 16.18
C GLU A 45 -0.64 9.88 14.81
N LEU A 46 0.10 8.96 14.21
CA LEU A 46 -0.25 8.41 12.91
C LEU A 46 -1.61 7.69 12.96
N LEU A 47 -1.81 6.86 14.00
CA LEU A 47 -3.04 6.09 14.13
C LEU A 47 -4.24 6.95 14.50
N LYS A 48 -4.03 8.11 15.14
CA LYS A 48 -5.12 9.05 15.41
C LYS A 48 -5.78 9.56 14.13
N LYS A 49 -5.03 9.63 13.04
CA LYS A 49 -5.55 10.07 11.75
C LYS A 49 -6.33 8.97 11.04
N GLN A 50 -6.36 7.78 11.61
CA GLN A 50 -7.11 6.63 11.12
C GLN A 50 -6.85 6.29 9.64
N PRO A 51 -5.58 6.18 9.22
CA PRO A 51 -5.30 5.75 7.85
C PRO A 51 -5.66 4.29 7.68
N ASN A 52 -5.99 3.89 6.45
CA ASN A 52 -6.20 2.48 6.14
C ASN A 52 -4.85 1.80 5.87
N TRP A 53 -3.93 2.50 5.24
CA TRP A 53 -2.67 1.95 4.77
C TRP A 53 -1.49 2.81 5.13
N LEU A 54 -0.39 2.16 5.44
CA LEU A 54 0.90 2.80 5.68
C LEU A 54 1.84 2.42 4.55
N LEU A 55 2.49 3.41 3.96
CA LEU A 55 3.53 3.20 2.97
C LEU A 55 4.88 3.42 3.64
N ILE A 56 5.64 2.35 3.77
CA ILE A 56 6.94 2.39 4.42
C ILE A 56 7.98 2.81 3.39
N GLU A 57 8.71 3.87 3.70
CA GLU A 57 9.73 4.41 2.83
C GLU A 57 11.07 3.74 3.08
N LYS A 58 11.81 3.54 2.00
CA LYS A 58 13.21 3.13 2.04
C LYS A 58 13.96 4.06 1.11
N ASP A 59 14.97 4.72 1.62
CA ASP A 59 15.76 5.70 0.85
C ASP A 59 14.87 6.81 0.26
N GLY A 60 13.85 7.21 1.00
CA GLY A 60 12.96 8.29 0.59
C GLY A 60 11.82 7.91 -0.35
N LEU A 61 11.74 6.64 -0.76
CA LEU A 61 10.70 6.16 -1.67
C LEU A 61 9.90 5.03 -1.03
N PRO A 62 8.57 5.01 -1.23
CA PRO A 62 7.76 3.90 -0.73
C PRO A 62 8.24 2.57 -1.30
N SER A 63 8.48 1.60 -0.42
CA SER A 63 8.94 0.27 -0.81
C SER A 63 7.97 -0.83 -0.42
N HIS A 64 7.25 -0.63 0.69
CA HIS A 64 6.32 -1.61 1.23
C HIS A 64 5.06 -0.92 1.69
N PHE A 65 3.97 -1.69 1.79
CA PHE A 65 2.76 -1.22 2.44
C PHE A 65 2.31 -2.22 3.48
N LEU A 66 1.57 -1.75 4.46
CA LEU A 66 0.94 -2.59 5.45
C LEU A 66 -0.36 -1.94 5.94
N PRO A 67 -1.32 -2.77 6.40
CA PRO A 67 -2.54 -2.22 7.00
C PRO A 67 -2.21 -1.47 8.28
N ALA A 68 -2.79 -0.29 8.47
CA ALA A 68 -2.61 0.45 9.71
C ALA A 68 -3.12 -0.33 10.92
N ALA A 69 -4.12 -1.19 10.71
CA ALA A 69 -4.64 -2.07 11.75
C ALA A 69 -3.56 -3.01 12.32
N ASP A 70 -2.63 -3.46 11.47
CA ASP A 70 -1.54 -4.32 11.93
C ASP A 70 -0.60 -3.59 12.88
N LEU A 71 -0.33 -2.31 12.61
CA LEU A 71 0.45 -1.49 13.54
C LEU A 71 -0.30 -1.31 14.85
N ALA A 72 -1.58 -1.02 14.80
CA ALA A 72 -2.39 -0.83 16.00
C ALA A 72 -2.38 -2.10 16.86
N LEU A 73 -2.52 -3.26 16.23
CA LEU A 73 -2.46 -4.54 16.93
C LEU A 73 -1.10 -4.76 17.57
N HIS A 74 -0.03 -4.46 16.86
CA HIS A 74 1.33 -4.60 17.40
C HIS A 74 1.54 -3.70 18.63
N LEU A 75 1.06 -2.45 18.56
CA LEU A 75 1.17 -1.53 19.71
C LEU A 75 0.39 -2.04 20.91
N GLY A 76 -0.79 -2.61 20.68
CA GLY A 76 -1.58 -3.23 21.76
C GLY A 76 -0.84 -4.38 22.41
N ASN A 77 -0.19 -5.22 21.61
CA ASN A 77 0.60 -6.33 22.12
C ASN A 77 1.81 -5.86 22.93
N LEU A 78 2.47 -4.78 22.47
CA LEU A 78 3.60 -4.21 23.22
C LEU A 78 3.12 -3.67 24.59
N ASP A 79 1.95 -3.05 24.64
CA ASP A 79 1.40 -2.54 25.88
C ASP A 79 1.11 -3.66 26.88
N GLU A 80 0.59 -4.78 26.41
CA GLU A 80 0.36 -5.95 27.26
C GLU A 80 1.66 -6.53 27.78
N GLN A 81 2.67 -6.62 26.94
CA GLN A 81 3.99 -7.12 27.36
C GLN A 81 4.65 -6.20 28.37
N SER A 82 4.49 -4.89 28.22
CA SER A 82 5.08 -3.95 29.16
C SER A 82 4.41 -3.96 30.53
N LYS A 83 3.15 -4.40 30.62
CA LYS A 83 2.47 -4.60 31.89
C LYS A 83 3.01 -5.79 32.65
N GLU A 84 3.44 -6.84 31.93
CA GLU A 84 4.01 -8.04 32.53
C GLU A 84 5.48 -7.83 32.90
N LYS A 85 6.19 -7.03 32.13
CA LYS A 85 7.60 -6.72 32.35
C LYS A 85 7.81 -5.22 32.23
N PRO A 86 7.58 -4.43 33.28
CA PRO A 86 7.84 -3.01 33.20
C PRO A 86 9.33 -2.83 32.91
N SER A 87 9.65 -2.26 31.76
CA SER A 87 11.03 -1.96 31.46
C SER A 87 11.46 -0.83 32.38
N GLU A 88 12.57 -1.04 33.07
CA GLU A 88 13.11 -0.07 34.01
C GLU A 88 13.51 1.23 33.35
N ASN A 89 13.64 1.19 32.05
CA ASN A 89 14.12 2.33 31.29
C ASN A 89 12.99 3.02 30.56
N GLY A 90 12.07 3.67 31.12
CA GLY A 90 10.98 4.38 30.44
C GLY A 90 11.35 5.02 29.11
N ASN A 91 12.14 4.33 28.32
CA ASN A 91 12.71 4.83 27.10
C ASN A 91 11.69 4.84 25.97
N ILE A 92 11.79 5.87 25.19
CA ILE A 92 11.09 6.02 23.94
C ILE A 92 11.41 4.80 23.10
N GLU A 93 10.47 3.88 23.02
CA GLU A 93 10.64 2.71 22.19
C GLU A 93 10.55 3.15 20.74
N GLN A 94 11.59 2.78 19.99
CA GLN A 94 11.54 2.93 18.55
C GLN A 94 10.92 1.67 17.96
N ILE A 95 10.03 1.89 17.02
CA ILE A 95 9.34 0.80 16.34
C ILE A 95 9.89 0.69 14.94
N ASN A 96 10.41 -0.48 14.60
CA ASN A 96 10.84 -0.77 13.25
C ASN A 96 9.70 -1.47 12.52
N LEU A 97 9.07 -0.76 11.60
CA LEU A 97 7.91 -1.27 10.88
C LEU A 97 8.24 -2.47 9.99
N LEU A 98 9.51 -2.68 9.67
CA LEU A 98 9.93 -3.84 8.88
C LEU A 98 10.06 -5.10 9.73
N ASP A 99 10.08 -4.96 11.06
CA ASP A 99 10.26 -6.10 11.97
C ASP A 99 8.97 -6.52 12.68
N ILE A 100 7.92 -5.71 12.62
CA ILE A 100 6.67 -6.08 13.30
C ILE A 100 5.95 -7.20 12.56
N PRO A 101 5.21 -8.08 13.28
CA PRO A 101 4.34 -9.06 12.65
C PRO A 101 3.22 -8.33 11.91
N ALA A 102 3.25 -8.36 10.59
CA ALA A 102 2.30 -7.61 9.78
C ALA A 102 2.20 -8.20 8.39
N HIS A 103 1.11 -7.89 7.72
CA HIS A 103 0.90 -8.30 6.34
C HIS A 103 1.55 -7.29 5.40
N ARG A 104 2.89 -7.20 5.47
CA ARG A 104 3.65 -6.32 4.59
C ARG A 104 3.78 -6.93 3.21
N ASP A 105 3.74 -6.06 2.21
CA ASP A 105 4.01 -6.45 0.85
C ASP A 105 4.72 -5.32 0.12
N ASN A 106 5.37 -5.65 -0.97
CA ASN A 106 6.08 -4.67 -1.79
C ASN A 106 5.08 -3.84 -2.59
N VAL A 107 5.50 -2.61 -2.93
CA VAL A 107 4.72 -1.74 -3.81
C VAL A 107 5.61 -1.19 -4.91
N SER A 108 4.97 -0.82 -6.01
CA SER A 108 5.61 -0.09 -7.11
C SER A 108 4.83 1.18 -7.40
N PRO A 109 5.48 2.21 -7.93
CA PRO A 109 4.79 3.45 -8.26
C PRO A 109 4.00 3.34 -9.56
N ILE A 110 2.93 4.12 -9.65
CA ILE A 110 2.21 4.34 -10.89
C ILE A 110 1.73 5.79 -10.93
N LEU A 111 1.62 6.34 -12.13
CA LEU A 111 1.18 7.72 -12.29
C LEU A 111 -0.33 7.85 -12.09
N LEU A 112 -0.74 9.00 -11.55
CA LEU A 112 -2.16 9.29 -11.33
C LEU A 112 -2.99 9.22 -12.61
N SER A 113 -2.36 9.47 -13.75
CA SER A 113 -3.04 9.40 -15.05
C SER A 113 -3.18 7.98 -15.61
N ALA A 114 -2.63 6.98 -14.93
CA ALA A 114 -2.65 5.61 -15.41
C ALA A 114 -4.05 4.99 -15.34
N THR A 115 -4.28 3.99 -16.18
CA THR A 115 -5.50 3.20 -16.18
C THR A 115 -5.35 1.98 -15.29
N LEU A 116 -6.47 1.31 -14.99
CA LEU A 116 -6.44 0.06 -14.23
C LEU A 116 -5.67 -1.04 -14.97
N GLN A 117 -5.74 -1.06 -16.30
CA GLN A 117 -4.97 -2.00 -17.09
C GLN A 117 -3.46 -1.78 -16.90
N GLU A 118 -3.04 -0.52 -16.95
CA GLU A 118 -1.63 -0.17 -16.71
C GLU A 118 -1.20 -0.55 -15.29
N ALA A 119 -2.09 -0.41 -14.33
CA ALA A 119 -1.82 -0.81 -12.94
C ALA A 119 -1.57 -2.32 -12.86
N LEU A 120 -2.42 -3.14 -13.48
CA LEU A 120 -2.24 -4.59 -13.48
C LEU A 120 -0.96 -5.00 -14.19
N GLU A 121 -0.63 -4.35 -15.31
CA GLU A 121 0.60 -4.62 -16.03
C GLU A 121 1.84 -4.27 -15.20
N THR A 122 1.78 -3.16 -14.47
CA THR A 122 2.85 -2.73 -13.58
C THR A 122 3.05 -3.73 -12.44
N MET A 123 1.95 -4.18 -11.84
CA MET A 123 2.01 -5.20 -10.78
C MET A 123 2.65 -6.48 -11.29
N LYS A 124 2.28 -6.91 -12.48
CA LYS A 124 2.83 -8.12 -13.08
C LYS A 124 4.32 -7.96 -13.40
N ARG A 125 4.68 -6.82 -13.96
CA ARG A 125 6.08 -6.53 -14.35
C ARG A 125 7.02 -6.53 -13.17
N HIS A 126 6.58 -5.97 -12.04
CA HIS A 126 7.39 -5.84 -10.85
C HIS A 126 7.12 -6.92 -9.79
N ASP A 127 6.25 -7.87 -10.11
CA ASP A 127 5.87 -8.96 -9.20
C ASP A 127 5.41 -8.42 -7.85
N VAL A 128 4.50 -7.46 -7.89
CA VAL A 128 3.89 -6.86 -6.69
C VAL A 128 2.38 -6.98 -6.79
N ASN A 129 1.70 -6.87 -5.66
CA ASN A 129 0.24 -6.98 -5.59
C ASN A 129 -0.43 -5.63 -5.35
N ALA A 130 0.33 -4.56 -5.36
CA ALA A 130 -0.20 -3.22 -5.17
C ALA A 130 0.71 -2.18 -5.81
N VAL A 131 0.11 -1.06 -6.17
CA VAL A 131 0.85 0.10 -6.66
C VAL A 131 0.41 1.33 -5.87
N TYR A 132 1.36 2.23 -5.59
CA TYR A 132 0.99 3.51 -5.00
C TYR A 132 0.92 4.56 -6.11
N VAL A 133 -0.13 5.38 -6.03
CA VAL A 133 -0.44 6.37 -7.05
C VAL A 133 0.26 7.66 -6.73
N ARG A 134 1.07 8.17 -7.66
CA ARG A 134 1.83 9.39 -7.45
C ARG A 134 1.72 10.34 -8.63
N ARG A 135 1.96 11.60 -8.34
CA ARG A 135 2.03 12.65 -9.36
C ARG A 135 3.25 13.52 -9.07
N MET A 136 3.96 13.91 -10.11
CA MET A 136 5.08 14.82 -9.96
C MET A 136 4.54 16.23 -9.69
N SER A 137 4.92 16.81 -8.54
CA SER A 137 4.54 18.16 -8.17
C SER A 137 5.61 19.17 -8.53
N ALA A 138 6.87 18.72 -8.65
CA ALA A 138 8.02 19.51 -9.08
C ALA A 138 9.06 18.51 -9.60
N PRO A 139 10.12 18.95 -10.31
CA PRO A 139 11.13 18.02 -10.82
C PRO A 139 11.66 17.13 -9.70
N ASN A 140 11.49 15.82 -9.88
CA ASN A 140 11.91 14.77 -8.94
C ASN A 140 11.19 14.80 -7.59
N ILE A 141 10.11 15.57 -7.44
CA ILE A 141 9.30 15.61 -6.23
C ILE A 141 7.94 15.02 -6.55
N TYR A 142 7.62 13.90 -5.89
CA TYR A 142 6.36 13.20 -6.12
C TYR A 142 5.46 13.29 -4.90
N ARG A 143 4.17 13.44 -5.16
CA ARG A 143 3.15 13.40 -4.13
C ARG A 143 2.35 12.12 -4.30
N VAL A 144 2.13 11.40 -3.19
CA VAL A 144 1.36 10.17 -3.18
C VAL A 144 -0.12 10.50 -2.93
N PHE A 145 -0.99 9.94 -3.76
CA PHE A 145 -2.43 10.19 -3.69
C PHE A 145 -3.21 8.99 -3.15
N GLY A 146 -2.70 7.79 -3.31
CA GLY A 146 -3.43 6.62 -2.86
C GLY A 146 -2.71 5.32 -3.15
N LEU A 147 -3.39 4.23 -2.85
CA LEU A 147 -2.92 2.86 -3.05
C LEU A 147 -3.97 2.07 -3.80
N VAL A 148 -3.55 1.30 -4.79
CA VAL A 148 -4.41 0.38 -5.52
C VAL A 148 -3.83 -1.02 -5.35
N ARG A 149 -4.61 -1.91 -4.75
CA ARG A 149 -4.23 -3.31 -4.63
C ARG A 149 -4.88 -4.10 -5.76
N LYS A 150 -4.25 -5.21 -6.12
CA LYS A 150 -4.80 -6.09 -7.14
C LYS A 150 -6.25 -6.48 -6.80
N GLN A 151 -6.49 -6.83 -5.53
CA GLN A 151 -7.83 -7.21 -5.08
C GLN A 151 -8.84 -6.06 -5.15
N ASP A 152 -8.40 -4.81 -5.07
CA ASP A 152 -9.30 -3.67 -5.23
C ASP A 152 -9.82 -3.58 -6.65
N ILE A 153 -8.97 -3.88 -7.63
CA ILE A 153 -9.38 -3.92 -9.03
C ILE A 153 -10.34 -5.09 -9.26
N GLU A 154 -10.02 -6.25 -8.71
CA GLU A 154 -10.86 -7.43 -8.82
C GLU A 154 -12.24 -7.18 -8.22
N HIS A 155 -12.30 -6.58 -7.03
CA HIS A 155 -13.57 -6.25 -6.37
C HIS A 155 -14.38 -5.24 -7.17
N PHE A 156 -13.73 -4.30 -7.80
CA PHE A 156 -14.41 -3.29 -8.61
C PHE A 156 -15.24 -3.92 -9.74
N TYR A 157 -14.82 -5.06 -10.23
CA TYR A 157 -15.50 -5.78 -11.30
C TYR A 157 -16.33 -6.97 -10.84
N GLN A 158 -16.36 -7.24 -9.55
CA GLN A 158 -17.19 -8.30 -8.98
C GLN A 158 -18.50 -7.71 -8.48
N VAL A 159 -19.34 -7.32 -9.40
CA VAL A 159 -20.65 -6.77 -9.01
C VAL A 159 -21.73 -7.72 -9.42
#